data_2be2d7a54030628a34f483b8526fcb15
#
_entry.id   2be2d7a54030628a34f483b8526fcb15
#
_cell.length_a   1.000
_cell.length_b   1.000
_cell.length_c   1.000
_cell.angle_alpha   90.00
_cell.angle_beta   90.00
_cell.angle_gamma   90.00
#
_symmetry.space_group_name_H-M   'P 1'
#
loop_
_entity.id
_entity.type
_entity.pdbx_description
1 polymer ?
#
loop_
_entity_poly.entity_id
_entity_poly.type
_entity_poly.pdbx_seq_one_letter_code
_entity_poly.pdbx_strand_id
1 'polypeptide(L)'
;MMTTAAGTIRPAKALVLGAGIAGLQAIGTLKRLGAVVTAYDVRPASKGEVESLGAKFLDLGLDFSKGQGEGGYARALSAEEQAQQQAAVDEKASGFDIVITTAKVPGRKPPVLLTKAGVNGLHRGAVIVDCAASDLGGNVEGSAVGEQVTEGGVKLIGAPYLASGVATTASNLLSRNVADVLS
;
A
#
# COMPACT_ATOMS: atom_id res chain seq x y z
N MET A 1 0.43 -21.49 2.00
CA MET A 1 1.51 -22.50 1.93
C MET A 1 1.17 -23.48 0.81
N MET A 2 2.07 -23.71 -0.11
CA MET A 2 1.89 -24.64 -1.23
C MET A 2 2.94 -25.74 -1.13
N THR A 3 2.50 -26.99 -1.10
CA THR A 3 3.40 -28.15 -1.05
C THR A 3 3.50 -28.75 -2.45
N THR A 4 4.71 -28.94 -2.93
CA THR A 4 5.02 -29.54 -4.22
C THR A 4 5.93 -30.76 -4.03
N ALA A 5 6.12 -31.55 -5.07
CA ALA A 5 7.09 -32.65 -5.05
C ALA A 5 8.54 -32.19 -4.77
N ALA A 6 8.85 -30.95 -5.07
CA ALA A 6 10.15 -30.30 -4.82
C ALA A 6 10.27 -29.64 -3.44
N GLY A 7 9.22 -29.69 -2.60
CA GLY A 7 9.20 -29.11 -1.26
C GLY A 7 8.05 -28.13 -1.04
N THR A 8 8.12 -27.41 0.06
CA THR A 8 7.08 -26.48 0.48
C THR A 8 7.49 -25.03 0.20
N ILE A 9 6.64 -24.32 -0.52
CA ILE A 9 6.79 -22.88 -0.77
C ILE A 9 6.12 -22.11 0.37
N ARG A 10 6.87 -21.22 1.01
CA ARG A 10 6.35 -20.35 2.08
C ARG A 10 5.38 -19.32 1.49
N PRO A 11 4.35 -18.89 2.25
CA PRO A 11 3.52 -17.77 1.87
C PRO A 11 4.36 -16.49 1.68
N ALA A 12 4.04 -15.73 0.65
CA ALA A 12 4.63 -14.40 0.48
C ALA A 12 4.24 -13.48 1.65
N LYS A 13 5.17 -12.65 2.09
CA LYS A 13 4.93 -11.58 3.05
C LYS A 13 4.60 -10.30 2.30
N ALA A 14 3.45 -9.72 2.55
CA ALA A 14 3.01 -8.50 1.89
C ALA A 14 2.82 -7.36 2.91
N LEU A 15 3.32 -6.18 2.55
CA LEU A 15 3.13 -4.93 3.26
C LEU A 15 2.20 -4.03 2.45
N VAL A 16 1.14 -3.53 3.08
CA VAL A 16 0.22 -2.55 2.48
C VAL A 16 0.36 -1.22 3.22
N LEU A 17 0.77 -0.18 2.51
CA LEU A 17 0.92 1.18 3.03
C LEU A 17 -0.27 2.03 2.57
N GLY A 18 -1.14 2.36 3.52
CA GLY A 18 -2.44 2.99 3.32
C GLY A 18 -3.57 1.96 3.41
N ALA A 19 -4.45 2.13 4.40
CA ALA A 19 -5.60 1.25 4.65
C ALA A 19 -6.93 1.97 4.34
N GLY A 20 -6.97 2.78 3.27
CA GLY A 20 -8.21 3.25 2.68
C GLY A 20 -8.91 2.15 1.87
N ILE A 21 -9.96 2.49 1.12
CA ILE A 21 -10.76 1.53 0.33
C ILE A 21 -9.88 0.63 -0.54
N ALA A 22 -8.94 1.21 -1.28
CA ALA A 22 -8.03 0.45 -2.15
C ALA A 22 -7.09 -0.46 -1.34
N GLY A 23 -6.56 0.04 -0.22
CA GLY A 23 -5.66 -0.72 0.65
C GLY A 23 -6.38 -1.90 1.33
N LEU A 24 -7.57 -1.69 1.87
CA LEU A 24 -8.39 -2.75 2.45
C LEU A 24 -8.76 -3.82 1.41
N GLN A 25 -9.08 -3.41 0.18
CA GLN A 25 -9.31 -4.35 -0.92
C GLN A 25 -8.06 -5.15 -1.29
N ALA A 26 -6.89 -4.51 -1.32
CA ALA A 26 -5.61 -5.18 -1.54
C ALA A 26 -5.32 -6.20 -0.42
N ILE A 27 -5.53 -5.84 0.85
CA ILE A 27 -5.38 -6.73 2.00
C ILE A 27 -6.26 -7.97 1.83
N GLY A 28 -7.57 -7.77 1.59
CA GLY A 28 -8.50 -8.88 1.41
C GLY A 28 -8.13 -9.80 0.25
N THR A 29 -7.64 -9.25 -0.85
CA THR A 29 -7.20 -10.01 -2.03
C THR A 29 -5.93 -10.81 -1.74
N LEU A 30 -4.91 -10.18 -1.15
CA LEU A 30 -3.66 -10.83 -0.76
C LEU A 30 -3.90 -11.98 0.24
N LYS A 31 -4.80 -11.78 1.20
CA LYS A 31 -5.20 -12.83 2.16
C LYS A 31 -5.84 -14.02 1.46
N ARG A 32 -6.75 -13.79 0.51
CA ARG A 32 -7.38 -14.86 -0.28
C ARG A 32 -6.36 -15.63 -1.12
N LEU A 33 -5.31 -14.95 -1.60
CA LEU A 33 -4.19 -15.57 -2.32
C LEU A 33 -3.21 -16.29 -1.40
N GLY A 34 -3.43 -16.26 -0.09
CA GLY A 34 -2.63 -16.99 0.90
C GLY A 34 -1.39 -16.25 1.40
N ALA A 35 -1.25 -14.96 1.12
CA ALA A 35 -0.15 -14.15 1.65
C ALA A 35 -0.29 -13.89 3.16
N VAL A 36 0.84 -13.68 3.83
CA VAL A 36 0.90 -13.12 5.18
C VAL A 36 0.95 -11.61 5.06
N VAL A 37 -0.16 -10.95 5.41
CA VAL A 37 -0.34 -9.52 5.17
C VAL A 37 -0.14 -8.72 6.45
N THR A 38 0.66 -7.68 6.33
CA THR A 38 0.81 -6.61 7.33
C THR A 38 0.41 -5.30 6.66
N ALA A 39 -0.26 -4.41 7.36
CA ALA A 39 -0.66 -3.11 6.81
C ALA A 39 -0.37 -1.98 7.80
N TYR A 40 -0.13 -0.80 7.26
CA TYR A 40 0.08 0.43 8.00
C TYR A 40 -0.82 1.54 7.47
N ASP A 41 -1.35 2.33 8.37
CA ASP A 41 -2.03 3.60 8.08
C ASP A 41 -1.73 4.59 9.20
N VAL A 42 -1.60 5.87 8.88
CA VAL A 42 -1.38 6.93 9.86
C VAL A 42 -2.61 7.18 10.74
N ARG A 43 -3.80 6.75 10.31
CA ARG A 43 -5.04 6.88 11.06
C ARG A 43 -5.20 5.71 12.04
N PRO A 44 -5.26 5.96 13.36
CA PRO A 44 -5.44 4.89 14.35
C PRO A 44 -6.72 4.07 14.16
N ALA A 45 -7.78 4.70 13.65
CA ALA A 45 -9.06 4.04 13.37
C ALA A 45 -8.95 2.88 12.37
N SER A 46 -8.01 2.94 11.42
CA SER A 46 -7.79 1.90 10.42
C SER A 46 -7.28 0.57 10.99
N LYS A 47 -6.77 0.57 12.23
CA LYS A 47 -6.27 -0.66 12.87
C LYS A 47 -7.35 -1.73 12.95
N GLY A 48 -8.55 -1.38 13.43
CA GLY A 48 -9.67 -2.33 13.53
C GLY A 48 -10.11 -2.87 12.17
N GLU A 49 -10.11 -2.01 11.13
CA GLU A 49 -10.45 -2.41 9.77
C GLU A 49 -9.44 -3.41 9.18
N VAL A 50 -8.15 -3.16 9.38
CA VAL A 50 -7.05 -4.05 8.95
C VAL A 50 -7.14 -5.41 9.66
N GLU A 51 -7.31 -5.40 10.98
CA GLU A 51 -7.38 -6.61 11.80
C GLU A 51 -8.64 -7.44 11.48
N SER A 52 -9.77 -6.80 11.17
CA SER A 52 -11.00 -7.48 10.76
C SER A 52 -10.85 -8.30 9.48
N LEU A 53 -9.92 -7.91 8.59
CA LEU A 53 -9.56 -8.66 7.39
C LEU A 53 -8.53 -9.76 7.65
N GLY A 54 -8.13 -9.98 8.91
CA GLY A 54 -7.14 -10.97 9.30
C GLY A 54 -5.71 -10.60 8.94
N ALA A 55 -5.41 -9.34 8.70
CA ALA A 55 -4.07 -8.81 8.52
C ALA A 55 -3.51 -8.28 9.85
N LYS A 56 -2.19 -8.18 9.95
CA LYS A 56 -1.52 -7.57 11.09
C LYS A 56 -1.40 -6.07 10.87
N PHE A 57 -1.74 -5.27 11.87
CA PHE A 57 -1.43 -3.84 11.84
C PHE A 57 0.03 -3.61 12.22
N LEU A 58 0.76 -2.84 11.42
CA LEU A 58 2.15 -2.50 11.68
C LEU A 58 2.22 -1.34 12.65
N ASP A 59 2.80 -1.58 13.81
CA ASP A 59 3.13 -0.52 14.76
C ASP A 59 4.55 -0.02 14.46
N LEU A 60 4.65 1.26 14.13
CA LEU A 60 5.93 1.93 13.90
C LEU A 60 6.55 2.49 15.20
N GLY A 61 5.86 2.36 16.34
CA GLY A 61 6.28 2.98 17.61
C GLY A 61 6.21 4.50 17.62
N LEU A 62 5.46 5.09 16.69
CA LEU A 62 5.31 6.55 16.53
C LEU A 62 3.90 6.96 16.97
N ASP A 63 3.80 7.99 17.80
CA ASP A 63 2.52 8.53 18.24
C ASP A 63 2.06 9.67 17.32
N PHE A 64 1.22 9.33 16.36
CA PHE A 64 0.50 10.29 15.53
C PHE A 64 -0.95 10.49 15.99
N SER A 65 -1.25 10.32 17.28
CA SER A 65 -2.60 10.42 17.85
C SER A 65 -3.29 11.77 17.56
N LYS A 66 -2.51 12.81 17.25
CA LYS A 66 -3.00 14.10 16.75
C LYS A 66 -3.28 14.11 15.25
N GLY A 67 -3.24 12.95 14.58
CA GLY A 67 -3.22 12.81 13.11
C GLY A 67 -4.59 12.67 12.44
N GLN A 68 -5.72 12.84 13.15
CA GLN A 68 -7.03 12.88 12.49
C GLN A 68 -7.32 14.29 11.96
N GLY A 69 -7.49 14.38 10.63
CA GLY A 69 -8.04 15.55 9.96
C GLY A 69 -9.57 15.46 9.86
N GLU A 70 -10.22 16.54 9.45
CA GLU A 70 -11.65 16.56 9.18
C GLU A 70 -12.03 15.61 8.02
N GLY A 71 -13.21 15.00 8.11
CA GLY A 71 -13.76 14.17 7.03
C GLY A 71 -13.16 12.76 6.89
N GLY A 72 -12.44 12.24 7.90
CA GLY A 72 -11.90 10.86 7.87
C GLY A 72 -10.59 10.73 7.08
N TYR A 73 -10.03 11.83 6.57
CA TYR A 73 -8.70 11.85 5.95
C TYR A 73 -7.60 12.04 7.02
N ALA A 74 -6.41 11.54 6.70
CA ALA A 74 -5.25 11.78 7.54
C ALA A 74 -4.88 13.27 7.55
N ARG A 75 -4.53 13.81 8.73
CA ARG A 75 -3.88 15.12 8.83
C ARG A 75 -2.55 15.11 8.07
N ALA A 76 -2.19 16.24 7.48
CA ALA A 76 -0.83 16.39 6.97
C ALA A 76 0.16 16.32 8.15
N LEU A 77 1.13 15.40 8.08
CA LEU A 77 2.21 15.29 9.03
C LEU A 77 3.18 16.47 8.86
N SER A 78 3.84 16.88 9.94
CA SER A 78 4.98 17.80 9.84
C SER A 78 6.13 17.14 9.08
N ALA A 79 7.10 17.94 8.61
CA ALA A 79 8.27 17.41 7.92
C ALA A 79 9.07 16.42 8.80
N GLU A 80 9.16 16.71 10.10
CA GLU A 80 9.84 15.83 11.07
C GLU A 80 9.07 14.52 11.29
N GLU A 81 7.76 14.59 11.49
CA GLU A 81 6.90 13.41 11.61
C GLU A 81 6.96 12.54 10.36
N GLN A 82 6.97 13.17 9.17
CA GLN A 82 7.09 12.46 7.91
C GLN A 82 8.45 11.76 7.76
N ALA A 83 9.54 12.41 8.13
CA ALA A 83 10.87 11.80 8.09
C ALA A 83 10.99 10.62 9.05
N GLN A 84 10.44 10.73 10.27
CA GLN A 84 10.40 9.63 11.24
C GLN A 84 9.57 8.46 10.71
N GLN A 85 8.41 8.74 10.12
CA GLN A 85 7.55 7.73 9.50
C GLN A 85 8.29 6.99 8.38
N GLN A 86 8.91 7.73 7.47
CA GLN A 86 9.67 7.17 6.35
C GLN A 86 10.79 6.26 6.83
N ALA A 87 11.61 6.71 7.78
CA ALA A 87 12.70 5.90 8.33
C ALA A 87 12.19 4.59 8.97
N ALA A 88 11.10 4.67 9.73
CA ALA A 88 10.52 3.50 10.36
C ALA A 88 9.88 2.53 9.34
N VAL A 89 9.24 3.05 8.29
CA VAL A 89 8.71 2.23 7.18
C VAL A 89 9.83 1.57 6.41
N ASP A 90 10.89 2.29 6.06
CA ASP A 90 12.05 1.78 5.33
C ASP A 90 12.70 0.60 6.08
N GLU A 91 12.91 0.75 7.39
CA GLU A 91 13.45 -0.31 8.24
C GLU A 91 12.58 -1.58 8.20
N LYS A 92 11.28 -1.41 8.36
CA LYS A 92 10.34 -2.54 8.43
C LYS A 92 10.09 -3.20 7.07
N ALA A 93 10.18 -2.43 5.97
CA ALA A 93 9.89 -2.93 4.61
C ALA A 93 10.83 -4.04 4.16
N SER A 94 12.07 -4.08 4.62
CA SER A 94 13.11 -5.04 4.21
C SER A 94 12.70 -6.51 4.35
N GLY A 95 11.75 -6.82 5.22
CA GLY A 95 11.27 -8.18 5.49
C GLY A 95 10.15 -8.69 4.57
N PHE A 96 9.73 -7.90 3.55
CA PHE A 96 8.56 -8.21 2.73
C PHE A 96 8.93 -8.54 1.28
N ASP A 97 8.15 -9.45 0.67
CA ASP A 97 8.27 -9.86 -0.72
C ASP A 97 7.48 -8.93 -1.65
N ILE A 98 6.38 -8.37 -1.12
CA ILE A 98 5.45 -7.51 -1.85
C ILE A 98 5.17 -6.26 -1.00
N VAL A 99 5.24 -5.09 -1.63
CA VAL A 99 4.80 -3.82 -1.03
C VAL A 99 3.74 -3.19 -1.92
N ILE A 100 2.59 -2.84 -1.36
CA ILE A 100 1.53 -2.13 -2.08
C ILE A 100 1.30 -0.79 -1.39
N THR A 101 1.32 0.30 -2.14
CA THR A 101 1.07 1.64 -1.61
C THR A 101 -0.18 2.25 -2.22
N THR A 102 -1.03 2.85 -1.38
CA THR A 102 -2.35 3.36 -1.81
C THR A 102 -2.70 4.73 -1.24
N ALA A 103 -1.74 5.44 -0.63
CA ALA A 103 -2.00 6.72 0.03
C ALA A 103 -2.13 7.84 -0.99
N LYS A 104 -3.33 8.09 -1.47
CA LYS A 104 -3.67 9.23 -2.33
C LYS A 104 -4.33 10.34 -1.54
N VAL A 105 -3.96 11.58 -1.87
CA VAL A 105 -4.65 12.78 -1.41
C VAL A 105 -5.21 13.49 -2.64
N PRO A 106 -6.55 13.61 -2.77
CA PRO A 106 -7.15 14.25 -3.94
C PRO A 106 -6.60 15.67 -4.16
N GLY A 107 -6.20 15.98 -5.41
CA GLY A 107 -5.70 17.29 -5.81
C GLY A 107 -4.32 17.69 -5.25
N ARG A 108 -3.61 16.78 -4.60
CA ARG A 108 -2.26 17.04 -4.04
C ARG A 108 -1.26 15.97 -4.47
N LYS A 109 0.02 16.32 -4.38
CA LYS A 109 1.11 15.37 -4.55
C LYS A 109 0.98 14.26 -3.50
N PRO A 110 1.06 12.97 -3.90
CA PRO A 110 1.07 11.86 -2.95
C PRO A 110 2.23 11.97 -1.96
N PRO A 111 2.03 11.62 -0.68
CA PRO A 111 3.13 11.57 0.27
C PRO A 111 4.10 10.43 -0.10
N VAL A 112 5.39 10.67 0.00
CA VAL A 112 6.41 9.60 -0.08
C VAL A 112 6.39 8.83 1.22
N LEU A 113 6.09 7.53 1.16
CA LEU A 113 6.05 6.62 2.30
C LEU A 113 7.26 5.68 2.34
N LEU A 114 7.78 5.30 1.18
CA LEU A 114 8.95 4.44 1.03
C LEU A 114 10.02 5.21 0.25
N THR A 115 11.18 5.41 0.88
CA THR A 115 12.29 6.14 0.24
C THR A 115 13.15 5.21 -0.62
N LYS A 116 14.12 5.78 -1.34
CA LYS A 116 15.12 4.97 -2.06
C LYS A 116 15.88 4.04 -1.13
N ALA A 117 16.12 4.45 0.12
CA ALA A 117 16.77 3.60 1.11
C ALA A 117 15.90 2.37 1.42
N GLY A 118 14.60 2.56 1.63
CA GLY A 118 13.66 1.46 1.83
C GLY A 118 13.54 0.54 0.61
N VAL A 119 13.50 1.09 -0.61
CA VAL A 119 13.50 0.30 -1.85
C VAL A 119 14.77 -0.54 -1.97
N ASN A 120 15.94 0.04 -1.70
CA ASN A 120 17.22 -0.65 -1.76
C ASN A 120 17.40 -1.67 -0.62
N GLY A 121 16.67 -1.52 0.48
CA GLY A 121 16.63 -2.47 1.58
C GLY A 121 15.82 -3.75 1.29
N LEU A 122 15.00 -3.76 0.24
CA LEU A 122 14.24 -4.94 -0.17
C LEU A 122 15.15 -5.97 -0.85
N HIS A 123 14.81 -7.25 -0.70
CA HIS A 123 15.56 -8.31 -1.35
C HIS A 123 15.32 -8.32 -2.88
N ARG A 124 16.29 -8.85 -3.62
CA ARG A 124 16.15 -9.05 -5.07
C ARG A 124 14.94 -9.90 -5.40
N GLY A 125 14.13 -9.46 -6.36
CA GLY A 125 12.89 -10.11 -6.76
C GLY A 125 11.66 -9.66 -5.97
N ALA A 126 11.82 -8.79 -4.96
CA ALA A 126 10.67 -8.15 -4.33
C ALA A 126 9.91 -7.27 -5.35
N VAL A 127 8.61 -7.12 -5.14
CA VAL A 127 7.73 -6.36 -6.02
C VAL A 127 7.05 -5.24 -5.24
N ILE A 128 7.12 -4.03 -5.76
CA ILE A 128 6.39 -2.87 -5.26
C ILE A 128 5.33 -2.49 -6.27
N VAL A 129 4.09 -2.27 -5.80
CA VAL A 129 2.99 -1.71 -6.61
C VAL A 129 2.58 -0.38 -5.99
N ASP A 130 2.91 0.71 -6.68
CA ASP A 130 2.53 2.06 -6.27
C ASP A 130 1.25 2.49 -7.00
N CYS A 131 0.11 2.38 -6.31
CA CYS A 131 -1.19 2.81 -6.85
C CYS A 131 -1.34 4.34 -6.85
N ALA A 132 -0.46 5.08 -6.18
CA ALA A 132 -0.47 6.53 -6.13
C ALA A 132 0.45 7.18 -7.16
N ALA A 133 1.18 6.39 -7.95
CA ALA A 133 2.08 6.91 -8.98
C ALA A 133 1.36 7.88 -9.93
N SER A 134 2.02 8.97 -10.28
CA SER A 134 1.49 10.02 -11.17
C SER A 134 2.65 10.83 -11.73
N ASP A 135 2.35 11.80 -12.61
CA ASP A 135 3.35 12.76 -13.11
C ASP A 135 3.93 13.65 -11.99
N LEU A 136 3.26 13.74 -10.84
CA LEU A 136 3.73 14.46 -9.65
C LEU A 136 4.58 13.58 -8.72
N GLY A 137 4.81 12.31 -9.05
CA GLY A 137 5.44 11.29 -8.21
C GLY A 137 4.42 10.32 -7.62
N GLY A 138 4.85 9.54 -6.62
CA GLY A 138 4.02 8.52 -5.97
C GLY A 138 4.34 8.38 -4.48
N ASN A 139 3.87 7.29 -3.88
CA ASN A 139 4.20 6.95 -2.49
C ASN A 139 5.59 6.31 -2.34
N VAL A 140 6.21 5.94 -3.45
CA VAL A 140 7.57 5.39 -3.49
C VAL A 140 8.47 6.41 -4.16
N GLU A 141 9.60 6.72 -3.55
CA GLU A 141 10.53 7.68 -4.11
C GLU A 141 11.08 7.19 -5.47
N GLY A 142 10.95 8.02 -6.49
CA GLY A 142 11.34 7.68 -7.86
C GLY A 142 10.29 6.87 -8.63
N SER A 143 9.10 6.64 -8.05
CA SER A 143 7.98 6.00 -8.72
C SER A 143 7.50 6.83 -9.90
N ALA A 144 7.28 6.15 -11.04
CA ALA A 144 6.65 6.68 -12.24
C ALA A 144 5.63 5.67 -12.77
N VAL A 145 4.75 6.11 -13.64
CA VAL A 145 3.76 5.25 -14.28
C VAL A 145 4.46 4.17 -15.13
N GLY A 146 4.07 2.92 -14.95
CA GLY A 146 4.65 1.78 -15.65
C GLY A 146 5.57 0.92 -14.79
N GLU A 147 6.29 0.02 -15.43
CA GLU A 147 7.20 -0.93 -14.78
C GLU A 147 8.64 -0.43 -14.84
N GLN A 148 9.33 -0.53 -13.73
CA GLN A 148 10.75 -0.23 -13.57
C GLN A 148 11.42 -1.38 -12.80
N VAL A 149 12.69 -1.62 -13.09
CA VAL A 149 13.51 -2.54 -12.29
C VAL A 149 14.69 -1.76 -11.73
N THR A 150 14.86 -1.76 -10.43
CA THR A 150 15.98 -1.07 -9.76
C THR A 150 17.30 -1.83 -9.95
N GLU A 151 18.42 -1.16 -9.69
CA GLU A 151 19.74 -1.81 -9.72
C GLU A 151 19.82 -2.99 -8.75
N GLY A 152 19.11 -2.94 -7.61
CA GLY A 152 18.98 -4.05 -6.66
C GLY A 152 18.09 -5.22 -7.14
N GLY A 153 17.45 -5.09 -8.32
CA GLY A 153 16.57 -6.11 -8.88
C GLY A 153 15.19 -6.16 -8.23
N VAL A 154 14.76 -5.07 -7.60
CA VAL A 154 13.38 -4.88 -7.13
C VAL A 154 12.53 -4.37 -8.29
N LYS A 155 11.37 -4.98 -8.51
CA LYS A 155 10.40 -4.54 -9.52
C LYS A 155 9.48 -3.49 -8.90
N LEU A 156 9.49 -2.28 -9.47
CA LEU A 156 8.59 -1.19 -9.09
C LEU A 156 7.57 -0.95 -10.20
N ILE A 157 6.28 -1.03 -9.87
CA ILE A 157 5.17 -0.88 -10.79
C ILE A 157 4.32 0.31 -10.34
N GLY A 158 4.38 1.41 -11.09
CA GLY A 158 3.48 2.54 -10.90
C GLY A 158 2.15 2.27 -11.62
N ALA A 159 1.08 2.04 -10.87
CA ALA A 159 -0.21 1.56 -11.40
C ALA A 159 -1.39 2.46 -10.98
N PRO A 160 -1.45 3.73 -11.47
CA PRO A 160 -2.50 4.68 -11.06
C PRO A 160 -3.87 4.38 -11.67
N TYR A 161 -3.93 3.60 -12.75
CA TYR A 161 -5.11 3.40 -13.59
C TYR A 161 -5.62 1.95 -13.57
N LEU A 162 -5.60 1.29 -12.40
CA LEU A 162 -6.01 -0.12 -12.26
C LEU A 162 -7.44 -0.37 -12.77
N ALA A 163 -8.35 0.56 -12.55
CA ALA A 163 -9.74 0.45 -13.01
C ALA A 163 -9.85 0.36 -14.55
N SER A 164 -8.95 1.02 -15.30
CA SER A 164 -8.93 0.97 -16.76
C SER A 164 -8.55 -0.41 -17.29
N GLY A 165 -7.70 -1.15 -16.55
CA GLY A 165 -7.33 -2.52 -16.90
C GLY A 165 -8.46 -3.54 -16.73
N VAL A 166 -9.53 -3.20 -15.97
CA VAL A 166 -10.72 -4.02 -15.71
C VAL A 166 -12.00 -3.21 -15.93
N ALA A 167 -12.05 -2.45 -17.01
CA ALA A 167 -13.05 -1.41 -17.26
C ALA A 167 -14.50 -1.88 -17.12
N THR A 168 -14.86 -3.05 -17.64
CA THR A 168 -16.22 -3.61 -17.53
C THR A 168 -16.61 -3.85 -16.07
N THR A 169 -15.74 -4.46 -15.28
CA THR A 169 -16.00 -4.72 -13.85
C THR A 169 -16.06 -3.41 -13.05
N ALA A 170 -15.16 -2.47 -13.31
CA ALA A 170 -15.13 -1.17 -12.66
C ALA A 170 -16.41 -0.37 -12.96
N SER A 171 -16.87 -0.35 -14.22
CA SER A 171 -18.11 0.32 -14.62
C SER A 171 -19.35 -0.31 -13.99
N ASN A 172 -19.42 -1.64 -13.92
CA ASN A 172 -20.53 -2.34 -13.26
C ASN A 172 -20.59 -2.05 -11.76
N LEU A 173 -19.45 -1.96 -11.08
CA LEU A 173 -19.42 -1.59 -9.66
C LEU A 173 -19.84 -0.14 -9.45
N LEU A 174 -19.36 0.77 -10.29
CA LEU A 174 -19.76 2.18 -10.23
C LEU A 174 -21.27 2.36 -10.48
N SER A 175 -21.82 1.68 -11.48
CA SER A 175 -23.25 1.78 -11.80
C SER A 175 -24.15 1.29 -10.65
N ARG A 176 -23.74 0.25 -9.93
CA ARG A 176 -24.47 -0.20 -8.74
C ARG A 176 -24.44 0.85 -7.64
N ASN A 177 -23.27 1.42 -7.34
CA ASN A 177 -23.18 2.48 -6.33
C ASN A 177 -24.05 3.69 -6.68
N VAL A 178 -24.10 4.08 -7.96
CA VAL A 178 -24.98 5.17 -8.42
C VAL A 178 -26.45 4.80 -8.28
N ALA A 179 -26.84 3.56 -8.63
CA ALA A 179 -28.21 3.09 -8.49
C ALA A 179 -28.66 3.08 -7.01
N ASP A 180 -27.80 2.61 -6.10
CA ASP A 180 -28.08 2.56 -4.66
C ASP A 180 -28.24 3.95 -4.02
N VAL A 181 -27.63 5.00 -4.61
CA VAL A 181 -27.80 6.40 -4.14
C VAL A 181 -29.11 7.01 -4.66
N LEU A 182 -29.62 6.54 -5.81
CA LEU A 182 -30.80 7.08 -6.47
C LEU A 182 -32.10 6.33 -6.08
N SER A 183 -31.99 5.20 -5.39
CA SER A 183 -33.11 4.42 -4.87
C SER A 183 -33.50 4.82 -3.45
#